data_57c52be598702572c2e138f175580f79
#
_entry.id   57c52be598702572c2e138f175580f79
#
_cell.length_a   1.000
_cell.length_b   1.000
_cell.length_c   1.000
_cell.angle_alpha   90.00
_cell.angle_beta   90.00
_cell.angle_gamma   90.00
#
_symmetry.space_group_name_H-M   'P 1'
#
loop_
_entity.id
_entity.type
_entity.pdbx_description
1 polymer ?
#
loop_
_entity_poly.entity_id
_entity_poly.type
_entity_poly.pdbx_seq_one_letter_code
_entity_poly.pdbx_strand_id
1 'polypeptide(L)'
;MKKEILSIKDLSFEYDKDKEIFSKINLEILEGEILGILGPSGIGKSSLLRLITGLERPKSGEISFKGEVLSGNNIFIPAYKRGIGLVLQEKVLFPHLNSIDNVKFGIKGTNKEKEDQALYFLRLLKADKFSNIFPNSLSGGEQQRVAIARALAPKPDLVLLDEPFSSLDQNLREELRTDTKELFKKTNTSCIIVTHELEEAKSFCDKIVQLKEGNFIEI
;
A
#
# COMPACT_ATOMS: atom_id res chain seq x y z
N MET A 1 21.76 -12.36 0.75
CA MET A 1 20.36 -12.80 0.52
C MET A 1 19.45 -11.72 1.05
N LYS A 2 18.43 -11.30 0.29
CA LYS A 2 17.41 -10.35 0.80
C LYS A 2 16.64 -11.04 1.93
N LYS A 3 16.31 -10.28 2.98
CA LYS A 3 15.57 -10.77 4.14
C LYS A 3 14.07 -10.74 3.85
N GLU A 4 13.32 -11.71 4.37
CA GLU A 4 11.86 -11.67 4.37
C GLU A 4 11.36 -10.52 5.23
N ILE A 5 10.46 -9.69 4.69
CA ILE A 5 9.87 -8.57 5.42
C ILE A 5 8.44 -8.88 5.86
N LEU A 6 7.65 -9.57 5.02
CA LEU A 6 6.29 -10.00 5.31
C LEU A 6 6.14 -11.48 5.00
N SER A 7 5.52 -12.22 5.90
CA SER A 7 5.15 -13.61 5.74
C SER A 7 3.69 -13.84 6.10
N ILE A 8 2.98 -14.53 5.24
CA ILE A 8 1.59 -14.96 5.45
C ILE A 8 1.59 -16.48 5.35
N LYS A 9 1.08 -17.17 6.38
CA LYS A 9 1.05 -18.64 6.47
C LYS A 9 -0.36 -19.12 6.77
N ASP A 10 -0.85 -20.02 5.92
CA ASP A 10 -2.15 -20.71 6.05
C ASP A 10 -3.32 -19.75 6.37
N LEU A 11 -3.29 -18.54 5.79
CA LEU A 11 -4.27 -17.48 6.08
C LEU A 11 -5.61 -17.84 5.46
N SER A 12 -6.65 -17.87 6.29
CA SER A 12 -8.03 -18.03 5.86
C SER A 12 -8.87 -16.81 6.31
N PHE A 13 -9.79 -16.40 5.44
CA PHE A 13 -10.65 -15.25 5.72
C PHE A 13 -12.02 -15.38 5.07
N GLU A 14 -13.05 -14.95 5.78
CA GLU A 14 -14.43 -14.85 5.33
C GLU A 14 -15.08 -13.59 5.94
N TYR A 15 -15.97 -12.92 5.21
CA TYR A 15 -16.80 -11.84 5.76
C TYR A 15 -18.04 -12.43 6.46
N ASP A 16 -18.67 -13.41 5.81
CA ASP A 16 -19.81 -14.15 6.32
C ASP A 16 -19.52 -15.64 6.29
N LYS A 17 -20.17 -16.43 7.15
CA LYS A 17 -19.93 -17.86 7.30
C LYS A 17 -20.05 -18.69 6.01
N ASP A 18 -20.75 -18.15 5.01
CA ASP A 18 -21.03 -18.86 3.74
C ASP A 18 -20.17 -18.34 2.56
N LYS A 19 -19.26 -17.38 2.77
CA LYS A 19 -18.43 -16.81 1.71
C LYS A 19 -16.96 -16.73 2.12
N GLU A 20 -16.28 -17.84 1.99
CA GLU A 20 -14.82 -17.89 2.13
C GLU A 20 -14.14 -17.09 1.00
N ILE A 21 -13.26 -16.18 1.36
CA ILE A 21 -12.48 -15.35 0.44
C ILE A 21 -11.10 -15.98 0.22
N PHE A 22 -10.48 -16.44 1.30
CA PHE A 22 -9.18 -17.10 1.29
C PHE A 22 -9.23 -18.40 2.09
N SER A 23 -8.58 -19.44 1.57
CA SER A 23 -8.44 -20.74 2.22
C SER A 23 -6.97 -21.13 2.25
N LYS A 24 -6.32 -20.97 3.41
CA LYS A 24 -4.91 -21.34 3.68
C LYS A 24 -3.92 -20.77 2.67
N ILE A 25 -4.07 -19.49 2.31
CA ILE A 25 -3.11 -18.83 1.41
C ILE A 25 -1.77 -18.60 2.09
N ASN A 26 -0.70 -18.66 1.28
CA ASN A 26 0.67 -18.39 1.70
C ASN A 26 1.27 -17.32 0.79
N LEU A 27 2.02 -16.35 1.35
CA LEU A 27 2.66 -15.28 0.60
C LEU A 27 3.89 -14.80 1.36
N GLU A 28 4.98 -14.56 0.63
CA GLU A 28 6.20 -13.99 1.19
C GLU A 28 6.66 -12.80 0.33
N ILE A 29 7.22 -11.78 1.00
CA ILE A 29 7.80 -10.59 0.37
C ILE A 29 9.15 -10.33 0.99
N LEU A 30 10.13 -9.98 0.14
CA LEU A 30 11.49 -9.65 0.54
C LEU A 30 11.67 -8.14 0.74
N GLU A 31 12.66 -7.74 1.53
CA GLU A 31 13.01 -6.32 1.74
C GLU A 31 13.33 -5.62 0.41
N GLY A 32 12.70 -4.45 0.17
CA GLY A 32 12.85 -3.65 -1.05
C GLY A 32 12.25 -4.28 -2.31
N GLU A 33 11.43 -5.36 -2.18
CA GLU A 33 10.70 -5.96 -3.29
C GLU A 33 9.37 -5.24 -3.54
N ILE A 34 9.02 -5.09 -4.81
CA ILE A 34 7.70 -4.63 -5.26
C ILE A 34 6.94 -5.84 -5.80
N LEU A 35 5.95 -6.30 -5.05
CA LEU A 35 5.10 -7.43 -5.42
C LEU A 35 3.78 -6.95 -6.01
N GLY A 36 3.44 -7.43 -7.20
CA GLY A 36 2.14 -7.24 -7.83
C GLY A 36 1.20 -8.41 -7.55
N ILE A 37 -0.02 -8.13 -7.14
CA ILE A 37 -1.09 -9.12 -6.98
C ILE A 37 -2.17 -8.83 -8.01
N LEU A 38 -2.27 -9.70 -9.01
CA LEU A 38 -3.28 -9.63 -10.05
C LEU A 38 -4.53 -10.42 -9.69
N GLY A 39 -5.66 -9.94 -10.17
CA GLY A 39 -6.93 -10.66 -10.08
C GLY A 39 -8.12 -9.79 -10.46
N PRO A 40 -9.26 -10.40 -10.82
CA PRO A 40 -10.47 -9.65 -11.14
C PRO A 40 -11.00 -8.86 -9.94
N SER A 41 -11.86 -7.87 -10.21
CA SER A 41 -12.54 -7.13 -9.15
C SER A 41 -13.39 -8.07 -8.28
N GLY A 42 -13.40 -7.82 -6.97
CA GLY A 42 -14.19 -8.61 -6.02
C GLY A 42 -13.57 -9.96 -5.58
N ILE A 43 -12.37 -10.34 -6.07
CA ILE A 43 -11.73 -11.62 -5.69
C ILE A 43 -11.11 -11.61 -4.28
N GLY A 44 -11.04 -10.44 -3.61
CA GLY A 44 -10.48 -10.33 -2.26
C GLY A 44 -9.15 -9.58 -2.16
N LYS A 45 -8.64 -8.96 -3.24
CA LYS A 45 -7.36 -8.22 -3.21
C LYS A 45 -7.32 -7.16 -2.11
N SER A 46 -8.33 -6.29 -2.06
CA SER A 46 -8.43 -5.24 -1.02
C SER A 46 -8.62 -5.83 0.38
N SER A 47 -9.31 -6.99 0.50
CA SER A 47 -9.47 -7.71 1.78
C SER A 47 -8.12 -8.19 2.30
N LEU A 48 -7.25 -8.68 1.42
CA LEU A 48 -5.88 -9.07 1.79
C LEU A 48 -5.09 -7.87 2.34
N LEU A 49 -5.16 -6.71 1.66
CA LEU A 49 -4.50 -5.49 2.16
C LEU A 49 -5.04 -5.06 3.53
N ARG A 50 -6.35 -5.18 3.76
CA ARG A 50 -6.97 -4.90 5.06
C ARG A 50 -6.52 -5.86 6.16
N LEU A 51 -6.35 -7.14 5.85
CA LEU A 51 -5.81 -8.14 6.78
C LEU A 51 -4.35 -7.83 7.14
N ILE A 52 -3.51 -7.51 6.16
CA ILE A 52 -2.10 -7.17 6.37
C ILE A 52 -1.98 -5.89 7.21
N THR A 53 -2.80 -4.89 6.95
CA THR A 53 -2.80 -3.64 7.72
C THR A 53 -3.46 -3.75 9.09
N GLY A 54 -4.23 -4.81 9.37
CA GLY A 54 -4.94 -4.99 10.63
C GLY A 54 -6.24 -4.19 10.75
N LEU A 55 -6.83 -3.83 9.61
CA LEU A 55 -8.18 -3.28 9.52
C LEU A 55 -9.25 -4.39 9.59
N GLU A 56 -8.85 -5.64 9.24
CA GLU A 56 -9.66 -6.84 9.36
C GLU A 56 -8.91 -7.91 10.14
N ARG A 57 -9.65 -8.86 10.72
CA ARG A 57 -9.09 -10.02 11.43
C ARG A 57 -9.18 -11.27 10.55
N PRO A 58 -8.10 -12.07 10.43
CA PRO A 58 -8.20 -13.36 9.77
C PRO A 58 -9.05 -14.33 10.59
N LYS A 59 -9.64 -15.31 9.92
CA LYS A 59 -10.33 -16.45 10.54
C LYS A 59 -9.31 -17.41 11.16
N SER A 60 -8.22 -17.67 10.45
CA SER A 60 -7.11 -18.50 10.90
C SER A 60 -5.83 -18.16 10.12
N GLY A 61 -4.72 -18.76 10.51
CA GLY A 61 -3.41 -18.52 9.91
C GLY A 61 -2.63 -17.43 10.61
N GLU A 62 -1.50 -17.06 10.05
CA GLU A 62 -0.56 -16.11 10.64
C GLU A 62 -0.11 -15.05 9.63
N ILE A 63 0.02 -13.82 10.09
CA ILE A 63 0.68 -12.71 9.39
C ILE A 63 1.82 -12.23 10.27
N SER A 64 3.04 -12.32 9.76
CA SER A 64 4.26 -11.83 10.43
C SER A 64 4.90 -10.71 9.61
N PHE A 65 5.42 -9.69 10.28
CA PHE A 65 6.12 -8.55 9.67
C PHE A 65 7.44 -8.33 10.40
N LYS A 66 8.55 -8.29 9.68
CA LYS A 66 9.92 -8.15 10.23
C LYS A 66 10.22 -9.21 11.32
N GLY A 67 9.65 -10.41 11.17
CA GLY A 67 9.79 -11.52 12.12
C GLY A 67 8.87 -11.44 13.35
N GLU A 68 8.04 -10.39 13.48
CA GLU A 68 7.07 -10.27 14.56
C GLU A 68 5.67 -10.68 14.08
N VAL A 69 4.95 -11.48 14.87
CA VAL A 69 3.58 -11.90 14.55
C VAL A 69 2.63 -10.73 14.78
N LEU A 70 1.95 -10.30 13.71
CA LEU A 70 0.93 -9.24 13.75
C LEU A 70 -0.49 -9.76 13.94
N SER A 71 -0.77 -10.95 13.38
CA SER A 71 -2.05 -11.65 13.53
C SER A 71 -1.81 -13.16 13.56
N GLY A 72 -2.44 -13.87 14.47
CA GLY A 72 -2.37 -15.34 14.62
C GLY A 72 -2.48 -15.77 16.08
N ASN A 73 -2.86 -17.01 16.36
CA ASN A 73 -2.84 -17.67 17.68
C ASN A 73 -3.16 -16.74 18.88
N ASN A 74 -4.29 -16.05 18.86
CA ASN A 74 -4.72 -15.06 19.87
C ASN A 74 -3.96 -13.71 19.85
N ILE A 75 -3.05 -13.49 18.91
CA ILE A 75 -2.37 -12.21 18.70
C ILE A 75 -3.12 -11.43 17.64
N PHE A 76 -3.38 -10.16 17.90
CA PHE A 76 -3.86 -9.20 16.90
C PHE A 76 -3.36 -7.80 17.22
N ILE A 77 -2.40 -7.36 16.45
CA ILE A 77 -1.86 -6.01 16.52
C ILE A 77 -2.76 -5.09 15.68
N PRO A 78 -3.37 -4.03 16.26
CA PRO A 78 -4.23 -3.12 15.51
C PRO A 78 -3.43 -2.28 14.50
N ALA A 79 -4.11 -1.79 13.46
CA ALA A 79 -3.51 -1.11 12.30
C ALA A 79 -2.52 0.01 12.68
N TYR A 80 -2.88 0.88 13.63
CA TYR A 80 -2.06 2.03 14.05
C TYR A 80 -0.71 1.64 14.71
N LYS A 81 -0.52 0.38 15.08
CA LYS A 81 0.72 -0.15 15.66
C LYS A 81 1.59 -0.92 14.66
N ARG A 82 1.07 -1.26 13.47
CA ARG A 82 1.79 -2.10 12.51
C ARG A 82 2.89 -1.35 11.74
N GLY A 83 2.81 -0.02 11.63
CA GLY A 83 3.80 0.77 10.90
C GLY A 83 3.83 0.51 9.38
N ILE A 84 2.73 0.01 8.81
CA ILE A 84 2.56 -0.29 7.40
C ILE A 84 1.79 0.84 6.75
N GLY A 85 2.30 1.38 5.63
CA GLY A 85 1.61 2.40 4.84
C GLY A 85 0.49 1.79 4.00
N LEU A 86 -0.61 2.53 3.81
CA LEU A 86 -1.73 2.10 2.97
C LEU A 86 -2.22 3.26 2.11
N VAL A 87 -2.37 3.02 0.81
CA VAL A 87 -3.05 3.90 -0.14
C VAL A 87 -4.25 3.13 -0.68
N LEU A 88 -5.45 3.63 -0.41
CA LEU A 88 -6.71 3.07 -0.90
C LEU A 88 -7.06 3.64 -2.28
N GLN A 89 -7.85 2.91 -3.04
CA GLN A 89 -8.34 3.32 -4.36
C GLN A 89 -9.06 4.68 -4.32
N GLU A 90 -9.82 4.96 -3.27
CA GLU A 90 -10.55 6.22 -3.08
C GLU A 90 -9.67 7.40 -2.62
N LYS A 91 -8.35 7.20 -2.51
CA LYS A 91 -7.33 8.20 -2.10
C LYS A 91 -7.45 8.73 -0.67
N VAL A 92 -8.60 8.77 -0.08
CA VAL A 92 -8.98 9.12 1.30
C VAL A 92 -8.06 10.16 1.96
N LEU A 93 -7.91 11.33 1.34
CA LEU A 93 -7.21 12.47 1.96
C LEU A 93 -8.10 13.11 3.02
N PHE A 94 -7.50 13.68 4.05
CA PHE A 94 -8.22 14.45 5.07
C PHE A 94 -8.72 15.76 4.46
N PRO A 95 -10.04 15.96 4.26
CA PRO A 95 -10.56 17.09 3.50
C PRO A 95 -10.38 18.44 4.20
N HIS A 96 -10.20 18.43 5.52
CA HIS A 96 -9.98 19.60 6.37
C HIS A 96 -8.49 19.99 6.51
N LEU A 97 -7.57 19.22 5.91
CA LEU A 97 -6.14 19.48 5.88
C LEU A 97 -5.72 19.77 4.44
N ASN A 98 -4.82 20.75 4.24
CA ASN A 98 -4.18 20.95 2.95
C ASN A 98 -3.19 19.80 2.62
N SER A 99 -2.56 19.82 1.45
CA SER A 99 -1.70 18.72 1.00
C SER A 99 -0.51 18.47 1.92
N ILE A 100 0.19 19.51 2.36
CA ILE A 100 1.36 19.36 3.24
C ILE A 100 0.94 18.83 4.62
N ASP A 101 -0.16 19.30 5.16
CA ASP A 101 -0.66 18.85 6.46
C ASP A 101 -1.20 17.41 6.40
N ASN A 102 -1.77 17.00 5.26
CA ASN A 102 -2.08 15.60 5.00
C ASN A 102 -0.81 14.73 5.09
N VAL A 103 0.28 15.14 4.44
CA VAL A 103 1.54 14.38 4.43
C VAL A 103 2.23 14.41 5.80
N LYS A 104 2.19 15.53 6.51
CA LYS A 104 2.74 15.69 7.87
C LYS A 104 2.08 14.79 8.91
N PHE A 105 0.83 14.37 8.69
CA PHE A 105 -0.01 13.73 9.70
C PHE A 105 0.64 12.50 10.37
N GLY A 106 1.33 11.67 9.59
CA GLY A 106 1.98 10.45 10.09
C GLY A 106 3.45 10.63 10.51
N ILE A 107 4.04 11.81 10.30
CA ILE A 107 5.47 12.05 10.56
C ILE A 107 5.67 12.34 12.04
N LYS A 108 6.70 11.75 12.64
CA LYS A 108 7.15 12.03 14.03
C LYS A 108 8.24 13.11 14.02
N GLY A 109 8.33 13.89 15.10
CA GLY A 109 9.35 14.93 15.26
C GLY A 109 8.76 16.31 15.51
N THR A 110 9.61 17.35 15.48
CA THR A 110 9.22 18.77 15.59
C THR A 110 8.44 19.23 14.36
N ASN A 111 7.72 20.34 14.46
CA ASN A 111 6.97 20.89 13.32
C ASN A 111 7.86 21.16 12.11
N LYS A 112 9.08 21.67 12.33
CA LYS A 112 10.02 21.95 11.25
C LYS A 112 10.49 20.66 10.56
N GLU A 113 10.88 19.64 11.32
CA GLU A 113 11.29 18.33 10.77
C GLU A 113 10.16 17.69 9.96
N LYS A 114 8.92 17.74 10.47
CA LYS A 114 7.74 17.23 9.77
C LYS A 114 7.50 17.97 8.45
N GLU A 115 7.62 19.29 8.45
CA GLU A 115 7.43 20.11 7.27
C GLU A 115 8.49 19.85 6.22
N ASP A 116 9.77 19.84 6.62
CA ASP A 116 10.91 19.55 5.73
C ASP A 116 10.76 18.15 5.10
N GLN A 117 10.38 17.16 5.89
CA GLN A 117 10.16 15.79 5.41
C GLN A 117 8.94 15.69 4.49
N ALA A 118 7.83 16.33 4.83
CA ALA A 118 6.64 16.34 3.99
C ALA A 118 6.91 17.01 2.63
N LEU A 119 7.58 18.16 2.62
CA LEU A 119 8.00 18.86 1.38
C LEU A 119 8.96 17.99 0.55
N TYR A 120 9.88 17.27 1.19
CA TYR A 120 10.76 16.35 0.49
C TYR A 120 9.98 15.28 -0.30
N PHE A 121 9.01 14.59 0.32
CA PHE A 121 8.21 13.57 -0.37
C PHE A 121 7.26 14.17 -1.40
N LEU A 122 6.68 15.34 -1.15
CA LEU A 122 5.88 16.06 -2.16
C LEU A 122 6.70 16.41 -3.40
N ARG A 123 7.94 16.89 -3.24
CA ARG A 123 8.86 17.18 -4.36
C ARG A 123 9.21 15.93 -5.16
N LEU A 124 9.50 14.81 -4.51
CA LEU A 124 9.79 13.55 -5.19
C LEU A 124 8.62 13.06 -6.07
N LEU A 125 7.40 13.42 -5.70
CA LEU A 125 6.18 13.12 -6.46
C LEU A 125 5.67 14.32 -7.27
N LYS A 126 6.49 15.38 -7.47
CA LYS A 126 6.13 16.59 -8.24
C LYS A 126 4.83 17.25 -7.77
N ALA A 127 4.55 17.18 -6.47
CA ALA A 127 3.33 17.67 -5.82
C ALA A 127 3.56 18.87 -4.87
N ASP A 128 4.79 19.36 -4.76
CA ASP A 128 5.15 20.47 -3.87
C ASP A 128 4.46 21.79 -4.22
N LYS A 129 4.17 22.03 -5.51
CA LYS A 129 3.38 23.17 -5.98
C LYS A 129 1.94 23.19 -5.44
N PHE A 130 1.45 22.04 -4.99
CA PHE A 130 0.11 21.89 -4.40
C PHE A 130 0.13 21.88 -2.86
N SER A 131 1.27 22.12 -2.22
CA SER A 131 1.44 21.95 -0.76
C SER A 131 0.36 22.64 0.08
N ASN A 132 -0.09 23.82 -0.33
CA ASN A 132 -1.11 24.60 0.39
C ASN A 132 -2.53 24.38 -0.14
N ILE A 133 -2.74 23.50 -1.13
CA ILE A 133 -4.04 23.25 -1.74
C ILE A 133 -4.79 22.16 -0.98
N PHE A 134 -6.08 22.36 -0.76
CA PHE A 134 -6.95 21.39 -0.12
C PHE A 134 -7.39 20.30 -1.11
N PRO A 135 -7.67 19.06 -0.64
CA PRO A 135 -8.01 17.92 -1.49
C PRO A 135 -9.11 18.19 -2.51
N ASN A 136 -10.17 18.89 -2.12
CA ASN A 136 -11.32 19.17 -3.00
C ASN A 136 -10.98 20.04 -4.21
N SER A 137 -9.85 20.74 -4.19
CA SER A 137 -9.37 21.60 -5.28
C SER A 137 -8.29 20.94 -6.13
N LEU A 138 -7.94 19.70 -5.83
CA LEU A 138 -6.95 18.89 -6.56
C LEU A 138 -7.62 18.00 -7.60
N SER A 139 -6.98 17.84 -8.75
CA SER A 139 -7.33 16.78 -9.70
C SER A 139 -7.09 15.38 -9.10
N GLY A 140 -7.68 14.35 -9.72
CA GLY A 140 -7.52 12.98 -9.25
C GLY A 140 -6.06 12.50 -9.18
N GLY A 141 -5.23 12.91 -10.14
CA GLY A 141 -3.80 12.57 -10.15
C GLY A 141 -3.00 13.33 -9.08
N GLU A 142 -3.32 14.59 -8.84
CA GLU A 142 -2.70 15.38 -7.78
C GLU A 142 -3.04 14.83 -6.39
N GLN A 143 -4.30 14.46 -6.17
CA GLN A 143 -4.71 13.77 -4.95
C GLN A 143 -3.94 12.46 -4.75
N GLN A 144 -3.73 11.69 -5.83
CA GLN A 144 -3.00 10.43 -5.76
C GLN A 144 -1.53 10.64 -5.39
N ARG A 145 -0.87 11.66 -5.97
CA ARG A 145 0.50 12.05 -5.60
C ARG A 145 0.60 12.39 -4.12
N VAL A 146 -0.34 13.17 -3.59
CA VAL A 146 -0.39 13.53 -2.17
C VAL A 146 -0.67 12.30 -1.29
N ALA A 147 -1.57 11.40 -1.69
CA ALA A 147 -1.87 10.17 -0.95
C ALA A 147 -0.66 9.23 -0.85
N ILE A 148 0.09 9.06 -1.95
CA ILE A 148 1.32 8.27 -1.97
C ILE A 148 2.40 8.95 -1.11
N ALA A 149 2.57 10.28 -1.21
CA ALA A 149 3.49 11.03 -0.36
C ALA A 149 3.17 10.84 1.12
N ARG A 150 1.89 10.93 1.51
CA ARG A 150 1.42 10.70 2.88
C ARG A 150 1.75 9.31 3.40
N ALA A 151 1.59 8.29 2.57
CA ALA A 151 1.89 6.92 2.95
C ALA A 151 3.39 6.67 3.14
N LEU A 152 4.25 7.31 2.32
CA LEU A 152 5.70 7.13 2.35
C LEU A 152 6.43 8.07 3.30
N ALA A 153 5.85 9.25 3.60
CA ALA A 153 6.52 10.25 4.42
C ALA A 153 6.90 9.76 5.82
N PRO A 154 6.13 8.91 6.51
CA PRO A 154 6.57 8.31 7.79
C PRO A 154 7.74 7.34 7.67
N LYS A 155 8.22 7.06 6.44
CA LYS A 155 9.28 6.09 6.10
C LYS A 155 8.95 4.67 6.58
N PRO A 156 7.80 4.12 6.20
CA PRO A 156 7.48 2.73 6.51
C PRO A 156 8.37 1.78 5.72
N ASP A 157 8.62 0.59 6.26
CA ASP A 157 9.36 -0.46 5.54
C ASP A 157 8.49 -1.17 4.47
N LEU A 158 7.16 -1.08 4.60
CA LEU A 158 6.18 -1.67 3.66
C LEU A 158 5.04 -0.69 3.40
N VAL A 159 4.68 -0.54 2.12
CA VAL A 159 3.48 0.21 1.68
C VAL A 159 2.61 -0.68 0.82
N LEU A 160 1.31 -0.60 1.05
CA LEU A 160 0.28 -1.32 0.30
C LEU A 160 -0.48 -0.33 -0.58
N LEU A 161 -0.64 -0.66 -1.85
CA LEU A 161 -1.32 0.18 -2.85
C LEU A 161 -2.52 -0.59 -3.43
N ASP A 162 -3.73 -0.05 -3.22
CA ASP A 162 -4.97 -0.63 -3.75
C ASP A 162 -5.40 0.11 -5.02
N GLU A 163 -5.18 -0.50 -6.18
CA GLU A 163 -5.47 0.02 -7.53
C GLU A 163 -5.07 1.51 -7.72
N PRO A 164 -3.81 1.89 -7.39
CA PRO A 164 -3.44 3.29 -7.21
C PRO A 164 -3.48 4.13 -8.48
N PHE A 165 -3.51 3.52 -9.65
CA PHE A 165 -3.42 4.24 -10.93
C PHE A 165 -4.70 4.09 -11.79
N SER A 166 -5.68 3.30 -11.35
CA SER A 166 -6.87 2.91 -12.14
C SER A 166 -7.76 4.08 -12.59
N SER A 167 -7.82 5.17 -11.80
CA SER A 167 -8.70 6.32 -12.04
C SER A 167 -8.05 7.48 -12.82
N LEU A 168 -6.88 7.24 -13.43
CA LEU A 168 -6.10 8.26 -14.12
C LEU A 168 -6.15 8.07 -15.64
N ASP A 169 -6.01 9.17 -16.40
CA ASP A 169 -5.75 9.10 -17.83
C ASP A 169 -4.40 8.44 -18.10
N GLN A 170 -4.20 7.91 -19.31
CA GLN A 170 -3.06 7.07 -19.65
C GLN A 170 -1.72 7.79 -19.45
N ASN A 171 -1.56 9.03 -19.89
CA ASN A 171 -0.30 9.74 -19.80
C ASN A 171 0.09 10.03 -18.34
N LEU A 172 -0.87 10.51 -17.55
CA LEU A 172 -0.68 10.80 -16.14
C LEU A 172 -0.41 9.52 -15.33
N ARG A 173 -1.07 8.41 -15.70
CA ARG A 173 -0.86 7.08 -15.12
C ARG A 173 0.59 6.60 -15.31
N GLU A 174 1.11 6.68 -16.54
CA GLU A 174 2.49 6.27 -16.85
C GLU A 174 3.52 7.12 -16.12
N GLU A 175 3.33 8.44 -16.09
CA GLU A 175 4.21 9.34 -15.36
C GLU A 175 4.20 9.04 -13.85
N LEU A 176 3.03 8.99 -13.23
CA LEU A 176 2.91 8.74 -11.79
C LEU A 176 3.46 7.36 -11.40
N ARG A 177 3.22 6.35 -12.23
CA ARG A 177 3.74 4.99 -12.02
C ARG A 177 5.27 5.00 -12.01
N THR A 178 5.90 5.68 -12.98
CA THR A 178 7.36 5.81 -13.07
C THR A 178 7.92 6.55 -11.86
N ASP A 179 7.39 7.73 -11.53
CA ASP A 179 7.81 8.53 -10.37
C ASP A 179 7.68 7.72 -9.07
N THR A 180 6.58 6.97 -8.93
CA THR A 180 6.31 6.15 -7.74
C THR A 180 7.28 4.97 -7.64
N LYS A 181 7.55 4.26 -8.75
CA LYS A 181 8.52 3.15 -8.77
C LYS A 181 9.92 3.61 -8.39
N GLU A 182 10.38 4.73 -8.97
CA GLU A 182 11.68 5.32 -8.63
C GLU A 182 11.77 5.68 -7.14
N LEU A 183 10.68 6.22 -6.59
CA LEU A 183 10.61 6.56 -5.18
C LEU A 183 10.75 5.34 -4.27
N PHE A 184 10.03 4.24 -4.55
CA PHE A 184 10.16 2.98 -3.80
C PHE A 184 11.59 2.43 -3.85
N LYS A 185 12.22 2.44 -5.04
CA LYS A 185 13.61 1.99 -5.19
C LYS A 185 14.59 2.90 -4.44
N LYS A 186 14.42 4.24 -4.52
CA LYS A 186 15.26 5.22 -3.82
C LYS A 186 15.16 5.11 -2.29
N THR A 187 13.97 4.83 -1.77
CA THR A 187 13.75 4.72 -0.32
C THR A 187 13.98 3.30 0.21
N ASN A 188 14.23 2.33 -0.67
CA ASN A 188 14.31 0.90 -0.36
C ASN A 188 13.06 0.39 0.40
N THR A 189 11.90 0.95 0.10
CA THR A 189 10.62 0.59 0.71
C THR A 189 10.02 -0.59 -0.06
N SER A 190 9.61 -1.64 0.66
CA SER A 190 8.88 -2.76 0.05
C SER A 190 7.46 -2.35 -0.30
N CYS A 191 6.89 -2.96 -1.32
CA CYS A 191 5.54 -2.61 -1.79
C CYS A 191 4.73 -3.84 -2.17
N ILE A 192 3.44 -3.85 -1.80
CA ILE A 192 2.43 -4.68 -2.46
C ILE A 192 1.52 -3.75 -3.24
N ILE A 193 1.36 -4.02 -4.53
CA ILE A 193 0.33 -3.37 -5.33
C ILE A 193 -0.70 -4.42 -5.76
N VAL A 194 -1.97 -4.10 -5.58
CA VAL A 194 -3.05 -4.90 -6.14
C VAL A 194 -3.63 -4.18 -7.35
N THR A 195 -3.82 -4.91 -8.44
CA THR A 195 -4.35 -4.38 -9.70
C THR A 195 -5.07 -5.48 -10.49
N HIS A 196 -5.85 -5.08 -11.47
CA HIS A 196 -6.42 -5.99 -12.46
C HIS A 196 -5.73 -5.86 -13.84
N GLU A 197 -4.78 -4.91 -13.99
CA GLU A 197 -4.07 -4.63 -15.25
C GLU A 197 -2.68 -5.31 -15.25
N LEU A 198 -2.48 -6.31 -16.12
CA LEU A 198 -1.22 -7.04 -16.24
C LEU A 198 -0.05 -6.15 -16.66
N GLU A 199 -0.29 -5.23 -17.61
CA GLU A 199 0.76 -4.34 -18.12
C GLU A 199 1.22 -3.33 -17.05
N GLU A 200 0.31 -2.90 -16.17
CA GLU A 200 0.65 -2.12 -14.98
C GLU A 200 1.60 -2.91 -14.07
N ALA A 201 1.22 -4.15 -13.74
CA ALA A 201 2.03 -5.00 -12.87
C ALA A 201 3.42 -5.27 -13.47
N LYS A 202 3.51 -5.63 -14.75
CA LYS A 202 4.79 -5.90 -15.44
C LYS A 202 5.74 -4.70 -15.44
N SER A 203 5.21 -3.48 -15.59
CA SER A 203 6.04 -2.27 -15.63
C SER A 203 6.46 -1.77 -14.24
N PHE A 204 5.67 -2.07 -13.21
CA PHE A 204 5.88 -1.56 -11.86
C PHE A 204 6.58 -2.56 -10.93
N CYS A 205 6.24 -3.85 -10.99
CA CYS A 205 6.62 -4.86 -10.02
C CYS A 205 7.95 -5.56 -10.34
N ASP A 206 8.57 -6.12 -9.32
CA ASP A 206 9.73 -7.02 -9.44
C ASP A 206 9.26 -8.48 -9.55
N LYS A 207 8.14 -8.82 -8.91
CA LYS A 207 7.49 -10.13 -8.90
C LYS A 207 5.99 -9.96 -9.04
N ILE A 208 5.34 -10.89 -9.72
CA ILE A 208 3.89 -10.86 -9.93
C ILE A 208 3.30 -12.22 -9.55
N VAL A 209 2.21 -12.17 -8.80
CA VAL A 209 1.38 -13.34 -8.49
C VAL A 209 -0.07 -13.06 -8.90
N GLN A 210 -0.76 -14.08 -9.36
CA GLN A 210 -2.18 -14.00 -9.65
C GLN A 210 -2.97 -14.63 -8.51
N LEU A 211 -3.94 -13.90 -7.97
CA LEU A 211 -4.93 -14.45 -7.05
C LEU A 211 -6.05 -15.11 -7.87
N LYS A 212 -6.17 -16.42 -7.74
CA LYS A 212 -7.19 -17.20 -8.44
C LYS A 212 -7.74 -18.27 -7.51
N GLU A 213 -9.08 -18.34 -7.40
CA GLU A 213 -9.77 -19.35 -6.58
C GLU A 213 -9.23 -19.44 -5.14
N GLY A 214 -8.93 -18.29 -4.52
CA GLY A 214 -8.41 -18.22 -3.16
C GLY A 214 -6.94 -18.63 -3.00
N ASN A 215 -6.16 -18.79 -4.09
CA ASN A 215 -4.74 -19.15 -4.07
C ASN A 215 -3.88 -18.20 -4.90
N PHE A 216 -2.58 -18.17 -4.63
CA PHE A 216 -1.60 -17.44 -5.44
C PHE A 216 -0.91 -18.35 -6.44
N ILE A 217 -0.82 -17.88 -7.69
CA ILE A 217 -0.08 -18.53 -8.78
C ILE A 217 0.95 -17.49 -9.27
N GLU A 218 2.23 -17.85 -9.30
CA GLU A 218 3.30 -17.00 -9.86
C GLU A 218 3.20 -16.96 -11.38
N ILE A 219 3.36 -15.76 -11.99
CA ILE A 219 3.23 -15.52 -13.44
C ILE A 219 4.37 -14.69 -13.99
#